data_36b159e1af836a7d689fc5730f4033a6
#
_entry.id   36b159e1af836a7d689fc5730f4033a6
#
_cell.length_a   1.000
_cell.length_b   1.000
_cell.length_c   1.000
_cell.angle_alpha   90.00
_cell.angle_beta   90.00
_cell.angle_gamma   90.00
#
_symmetry.space_group_name_H-M   'P 1'
#
loop_
_entity.id
_entity.type
_entity.pdbx_description
1 polymer ?
#
loop_
_entity_poly.entity_id
_entity_poly.type
_entity_poly.pdbx_seq_one_letter_code
_entity_poly.pdbx_strand_id
1 'polypeptide(L)'
;MSNPVFSRSDVFGEPRRTGAAGARRSGTATYPNQTPAYGTAPQPGQYGQYGASGQRPMDASELDAMYQSPSATTADTRRMTYDDVIIKTGGLLALLVVVAAATWTLVPRPMLGIVMIVGLIGGLVLGLVNAFKKNPSPALIVAYTIFEGAFVGGISLLMETIAPGVVVQAVLGTIATFTAAL
;
A
#
# COMPACT_ATOMS: atom_id res chain seq x y z
N MET A 1 -32.42 23.19 0.74
CA MET A 1 -32.48 21.84 1.35
C MET A 1 -31.17 21.60 2.03
N SER A 2 -31.11 21.60 3.36
CA SER A 2 -29.88 21.37 4.12
C SER A 2 -29.59 19.87 4.23
N ASN A 3 -28.37 19.48 3.88
CA ASN A 3 -27.95 18.08 3.94
C ASN A 3 -27.76 17.66 5.42
N PRO A 4 -28.51 16.70 5.95
CA PRO A 4 -28.47 16.32 7.36
C PRO A 4 -27.12 15.73 7.82
N VAL A 5 -26.25 15.35 6.89
CA VAL A 5 -24.91 14.83 7.21
C VAL A 5 -23.96 15.94 7.68
N PHE A 6 -24.09 17.14 7.12
CA PHE A 6 -23.20 18.27 7.48
C PHE A 6 -23.70 19.08 8.67
N SER A 7 -25.01 19.00 9.00
CA SER A 7 -25.60 19.74 10.13
C SER A 7 -25.36 19.08 11.50
N ARG A 8 -24.87 17.84 11.54
CA ARG A 8 -24.58 17.09 12.78
C ARG A 8 -23.10 16.91 13.11
N SER A 9 -22.19 17.37 12.27
CA SER A 9 -20.77 17.29 12.59
C SER A 9 -20.34 18.51 13.40
N ASP A 10 -19.69 18.29 14.54
CA ASP A 10 -19.13 19.36 15.40
C ASP A 10 -18.08 20.22 14.70
N VAL A 11 -17.63 19.81 13.50
CA VAL A 11 -16.66 20.52 12.65
C VAL A 11 -17.31 21.58 11.76
N PHE A 12 -18.61 21.37 11.37
CA PHE A 12 -19.33 22.28 10.45
C PHE A 12 -20.61 22.87 11.06
N GLY A 13 -20.88 22.58 12.35
CA GLY A 13 -21.99 23.17 13.09
C GLY A 13 -21.65 24.59 13.59
N GLU A 14 -22.66 25.46 13.68
CA GLU A 14 -22.49 26.76 14.29
C GLU A 14 -21.99 26.63 15.73
N PRO A 15 -21.01 27.45 16.16
CA PRO A 15 -20.52 27.41 17.53
C PRO A 15 -21.64 27.72 18.51
N ARG A 16 -21.95 26.78 19.42
CA ARG A 16 -22.88 26.98 20.52
C ARG A 16 -22.41 28.19 21.33
N ARG A 17 -23.18 29.26 21.25
CA ARG A 17 -23.06 30.37 22.19
C ARG A 17 -23.45 29.90 23.58
N THR A 18 -22.50 29.41 24.36
CA THR A 18 -22.68 29.28 25.80
C THR A 18 -22.56 30.66 26.42
N GLY A 19 -23.71 31.23 26.72
CA GLY A 19 -23.79 32.41 27.57
C GLY A 19 -23.34 32.05 28.97
N ALA A 20 -22.23 32.60 29.40
CA ALA A 20 -21.85 32.69 30.80
C ALA A 20 -21.34 34.13 31.09
N ALA A 21 -22.14 34.81 31.83
CA ALA A 21 -21.80 36.10 32.42
C ALA A 21 -20.71 35.90 33.49
N GLY A 22 -19.80 36.85 33.59
CA GLY A 22 -19.11 37.18 34.85
C GLY A 22 -17.64 36.81 34.90
N ALA A 23 -16.81 37.81 34.80
CA ALA A 23 -15.78 38.26 35.76
C ALA A 23 -14.60 38.92 35.06
N ARG A 24 -14.59 40.24 35.16
CA ARG A 24 -13.41 41.10 34.91
C ARG A 24 -12.31 40.72 35.90
N ARG A 25 -11.13 40.34 35.42
CA ARG A 25 -9.87 40.53 36.15
C ARG A 25 -8.82 41.08 35.19
N SER A 26 -8.54 42.36 35.45
CA SER A 26 -7.38 43.12 35.00
C SER A 26 -6.10 42.41 35.50
N GLY A 27 -5.24 41.98 34.60
CA GLY A 27 -3.92 41.48 34.90
C GLY A 27 -2.97 41.97 33.82
N THR A 28 -2.20 43.02 34.16
CA THR A 28 -1.09 43.55 33.34
C THR A 28 -0.01 42.48 33.23
N ALA A 29 0.17 41.87 32.07
CA ALA A 29 1.29 40.97 31.84
C ALA A 29 2.44 41.75 31.17
N THR A 30 3.51 41.93 31.92
CA THR A 30 4.82 42.41 31.49
C THR A 30 5.44 41.40 30.54
N TYR A 31 5.76 41.81 29.32
CA TYR A 31 6.49 41.01 28.36
C TYR A 31 7.99 41.10 28.63
N PRO A 32 8.71 39.98 28.86
CA PRO A 32 10.17 39.97 28.79
C PRO A 32 10.61 39.91 27.33
N ASN A 33 11.42 40.89 26.96
CA ASN A 33 12.13 41.00 25.69
C ASN A 33 13.07 39.79 25.53
N GLN A 34 12.76 38.88 24.61
CA GLN A 34 13.69 37.82 24.18
C GLN A 34 14.02 38.01 22.72
N THR A 35 15.24 38.43 22.48
CA THR A 35 15.94 38.45 21.20
C THR A 35 15.92 37.06 20.56
N PRO A 36 15.60 36.92 19.26
CA PRO A 36 15.68 35.61 18.61
C PRO A 36 17.15 35.22 18.35
N ALA A 37 17.59 34.14 19.00
CA ALA A 37 18.85 33.49 18.65
C ALA A 37 18.67 32.75 17.33
N TYR A 38 19.40 33.18 16.32
CA TYR A 38 19.63 32.40 15.08
C TYR A 38 20.41 31.12 15.46
N GLY A 39 19.85 29.97 15.16
CA GLY A 39 20.62 28.75 15.27
C GLY A 39 19.80 27.47 15.25
N THR A 40 20.06 26.69 14.26
CA THR A 40 19.81 25.26 14.05
C THR A 40 18.61 24.94 13.17
N ALA A 41 18.95 24.44 11.98
CA ALA A 41 18.01 23.81 11.06
C ALA A 41 17.30 22.61 11.71
N PRO A 42 15.98 22.43 11.45
CA PRO A 42 15.25 21.28 11.99
C PRO A 42 15.74 19.98 11.37
N GLN A 43 16.07 19.01 12.21
CA GLN A 43 16.39 17.63 11.81
C GLN A 43 15.21 16.98 11.09
N PRO A 44 15.44 16.25 9.99
CA PRO A 44 14.37 15.50 9.31
C PRO A 44 13.98 14.29 10.17
N GLY A 45 12.82 14.33 10.81
CA GLY A 45 12.35 13.19 11.59
C GLY A 45 11.18 13.43 12.55
N GLN A 46 10.63 14.64 12.63
CA GLN A 46 9.61 14.93 13.63
C GLN A 46 8.26 15.35 13.00
N TYR A 47 7.75 14.49 12.11
CA TYR A 47 6.35 14.57 11.67
C TYR A 47 5.57 13.47 12.36
N GLY A 48 4.98 13.77 13.51
CA GLY A 48 4.19 12.76 14.19
C GLY A 48 3.68 13.17 15.56
N GLN A 49 2.98 14.32 15.66
CA GLN A 49 2.09 14.52 16.81
C GLN A 49 1.08 15.62 16.52
N TYR A 50 0.05 15.31 15.72
CA TYR A 50 -1.18 16.06 15.77
C TYR A 50 -2.01 15.55 16.94
N GLY A 51 -1.59 15.91 18.15
CA GLY A 51 -2.40 15.81 19.36
C GLY A 51 -3.27 17.06 19.48
N ALA A 52 -4.56 16.85 19.63
CA ALA A 52 -5.56 17.89 19.89
C ALA A 52 -5.16 18.76 21.08
N SER A 53 -4.63 19.94 20.81
CA SER A 53 -4.48 21.00 21.79
C SER A 53 -4.72 22.35 21.10
N GLY A 54 -5.80 23.01 21.50
CA GLY A 54 -6.15 24.42 21.35
C GLY A 54 -5.68 25.10 20.07
N GLN A 55 -6.61 25.31 19.15
CA GLN A 55 -6.41 26.16 17.96
C GLN A 55 -5.88 27.53 18.40
N ARG A 56 -4.55 27.69 18.37
CA ARG A 56 -3.97 29.01 18.29
C ARG A 56 -4.25 29.55 16.89
N PRO A 57 -4.71 30.79 16.72
CA PRO A 57 -4.79 31.38 15.38
C PRO A 57 -3.38 31.33 14.78
N MET A 58 -3.25 30.63 13.63
CA MET A 58 -1.99 30.57 12.88
C MET A 58 -1.59 31.99 12.48
N ASP A 59 -0.35 32.35 12.73
CA ASP A 59 0.21 33.61 12.31
C ASP A 59 0.39 33.59 10.77
N ALA A 60 0.28 34.76 10.14
CA ALA A 60 0.39 34.92 8.68
C ALA A 60 1.72 34.37 8.15
N SER A 61 2.80 34.44 8.93
CA SER A 61 4.11 33.87 8.61
C SER A 61 4.12 32.32 8.60
N GLU A 62 3.32 31.70 9.45
CA GLU A 62 3.18 30.24 9.53
C GLU A 62 2.37 29.70 8.33
N LEU A 63 1.33 30.45 7.94
CA LEU A 63 0.59 30.19 6.71
C LEU A 63 1.47 30.33 5.46
N ASP A 64 2.26 31.38 5.36
CA ASP A 64 3.18 31.59 4.24
C ASP A 64 4.23 30.49 4.13
N ALA A 65 4.77 30.02 5.26
CA ALA A 65 5.68 28.88 5.29
C ALA A 65 5.02 27.57 4.83
N MET A 66 3.72 27.38 5.14
CA MET A 66 2.97 26.22 4.65
C MET A 66 2.71 26.28 3.13
N TYR A 67 2.42 27.48 2.60
CA TYR A 67 2.23 27.65 1.15
C TYR A 67 3.53 27.52 0.35
N GLN A 68 4.67 27.86 0.96
CA GLN A 68 5.99 27.71 0.34
C GLN A 68 6.59 26.31 0.53
N SER A 69 5.95 25.46 1.32
CA SER A 69 6.38 24.07 1.48
C SER A 69 6.26 23.33 0.15
N PRO A 70 7.30 22.61 -0.31
CA PRO A 70 7.19 21.79 -1.52
C PRO A 70 6.05 20.79 -1.34
N SER A 71 5.29 20.57 -2.40
CA SER A 71 4.20 19.59 -2.40
C SER A 71 4.72 18.24 -1.94
N ALA A 72 3.98 17.60 -1.02
CA ALA A 72 4.35 16.27 -0.55
C ALA A 72 4.51 15.30 -1.75
N THR A 73 5.69 14.70 -1.85
CA THR A 73 5.98 13.73 -2.88
C THR A 73 5.32 12.38 -2.55
N THR A 74 5.20 11.50 -3.53
CA THR A 74 4.67 10.13 -3.32
C THR A 74 5.49 9.35 -2.28
N ALA A 75 6.79 9.66 -2.12
CA ALA A 75 7.64 9.12 -1.08
C ALA A 75 7.22 9.57 0.32
N ASP A 76 6.83 10.84 0.48
CA ASP A 76 6.41 11.42 1.76
C ASP A 76 5.04 10.88 2.22
N THR A 77 4.14 10.65 1.26
CA THR A 77 2.78 10.15 1.54
C THR A 77 2.71 8.63 1.66
N ARG A 78 3.79 7.87 1.40
CA ARG A 78 3.84 6.41 1.31
C ARG A 78 2.74 5.82 0.42
N ARG A 79 2.26 6.59 -0.55
CA ARG A 79 1.28 6.11 -1.53
C ARG A 79 2.00 5.28 -2.59
N MET A 80 1.46 4.10 -2.87
CA MET A 80 1.95 3.28 -3.97
C MET A 80 1.65 4.00 -5.29
N THR A 81 2.67 4.16 -6.12
CA THR A 81 2.51 4.64 -7.49
C THR A 81 2.06 3.51 -8.40
N TYR A 82 1.46 3.85 -9.55
CA TYR A 82 1.14 2.85 -10.58
C TYR A 82 2.38 2.08 -11.02
N ASP A 83 3.52 2.76 -11.14
CA ASP A 83 4.78 2.12 -11.51
C ASP A 83 5.24 1.10 -10.47
N ASP A 84 5.10 1.40 -9.18
CA ASP A 84 5.40 0.44 -8.10
C ASP A 84 4.56 -0.83 -8.21
N VAL A 85 3.27 -0.69 -8.54
CA VAL A 85 2.36 -1.83 -8.70
C VAL A 85 2.77 -2.65 -9.92
N ILE A 86 3.02 -2.00 -11.05
CA ILE A 86 3.41 -2.66 -12.31
C ILE A 86 4.72 -3.43 -12.13
N ILE A 87 5.75 -2.80 -11.54
CA ILE A 87 7.07 -3.42 -11.33
C ILE A 87 6.96 -4.61 -10.39
N LYS A 88 6.26 -4.46 -9.26
CA LYS A 88 6.11 -5.54 -8.27
C LYS A 88 5.28 -6.70 -8.82
N THR A 89 4.17 -6.40 -9.47
CA THR A 89 3.29 -7.43 -10.08
C THR A 89 3.99 -8.13 -11.25
N GLY A 90 4.64 -7.37 -12.12
CA GLY A 90 5.43 -7.90 -13.22
C GLY A 90 6.58 -8.78 -12.74
N GLY A 91 7.28 -8.36 -11.68
CA GLY A 91 8.34 -9.16 -11.07
C GLY A 91 7.85 -10.47 -10.47
N LEU A 92 6.70 -10.47 -9.79
CA LEU A 92 6.08 -11.70 -9.27
C LEU A 92 5.59 -12.61 -10.39
N LEU A 93 5.01 -12.05 -11.44
CA LEU A 93 4.59 -12.81 -12.62
C LEU A 93 5.79 -13.44 -13.33
N ALA A 94 6.86 -12.70 -13.52
CA ALA A 94 8.11 -13.21 -14.08
C ALA A 94 8.67 -14.36 -13.23
N LEU A 95 8.70 -14.21 -11.91
CA LEU A 95 9.12 -15.26 -10.99
C LEU A 95 8.26 -16.51 -11.13
N LEU A 96 6.93 -16.35 -11.19
CA LEU A 96 5.99 -17.46 -11.39
C LEU A 96 6.30 -18.22 -12.68
N VAL A 97 6.49 -17.50 -13.79
CA VAL A 97 6.80 -18.10 -15.09
C VAL A 97 8.13 -18.83 -15.06
N VAL A 98 9.16 -18.24 -14.42
CA VAL A 98 10.49 -18.88 -14.28
C VAL A 98 10.38 -20.19 -13.47
N VAL A 99 9.64 -20.18 -12.36
CA VAL A 99 9.43 -21.39 -11.54
C VAL A 99 8.62 -22.42 -12.30
N ALA A 100 7.58 -22.03 -13.03
CA ALA A 100 6.79 -22.94 -13.86
C ALA A 100 7.65 -23.59 -14.97
N ALA A 101 8.49 -22.82 -15.64
CA ALA A 101 9.42 -23.32 -16.65
C ALA A 101 10.49 -24.26 -16.04
N ALA A 102 11.00 -23.91 -14.86
CA ALA A 102 11.92 -24.76 -14.13
C ALA A 102 11.26 -26.11 -13.74
N THR A 103 10.02 -26.07 -13.25
CA THR A 103 9.25 -27.28 -12.95
C THR A 103 9.06 -28.14 -14.20
N TRP A 104 8.73 -27.52 -15.33
CA TRP A 104 8.58 -28.21 -16.61
C TRP A 104 9.85 -28.96 -17.06
N THR A 105 11.01 -28.32 -16.91
CA THR A 105 12.27 -28.84 -17.43
C THR A 105 13.03 -29.73 -16.45
N LEU A 106 12.92 -29.47 -15.15
CA LEU A 106 13.73 -30.13 -14.12
C LEU A 106 13.01 -31.29 -13.40
N VAL A 107 11.67 -31.29 -13.39
CA VAL A 107 10.93 -32.30 -12.63
C VAL A 107 10.77 -33.60 -13.45
N PRO A 108 11.29 -34.72 -12.96
CA PRO A 108 11.06 -36.02 -13.60
C PRO A 108 9.58 -36.39 -13.54
N ARG A 109 9.07 -37.00 -14.61
CA ARG A 109 7.65 -37.39 -14.71
C ARG A 109 7.12 -38.22 -13.52
N PRO A 110 7.88 -39.15 -12.92
CA PRO A 110 7.41 -39.89 -11.74
C PRO A 110 7.17 -39.05 -10.50
N MET A 111 7.87 -37.90 -10.38
CA MET A 111 7.74 -36.97 -9.25
C MET A 111 6.67 -35.91 -9.47
N LEU A 112 6.09 -35.83 -10.66
CA LEU A 112 5.15 -34.79 -11.05
C LEU A 112 3.96 -34.68 -10.08
N GLY A 113 3.35 -35.79 -9.70
CA GLY A 113 2.22 -35.86 -8.79
C GLY A 113 2.56 -35.27 -7.40
N ILE A 114 3.75 -35.59 -6.90
CA ILE A 114 4.21 -35.06 -5.59
C ILE A 114 4.40 -33.54 -5.66
N VAL A 115 5.06 -33.07 -6.71
CA VAL A 115 5.29 -31.60 -6.89
C VAL A 115 3.96 -30.87 -7.03
N MET A 116 2.99 -31.41 -7.76
CA MET A 116 1.66 -30.81 -7.89
C MET A 116 0.91 -30.75 -6.55
N ILE A 117 0.92 -31.85 -5.77
CA ILE A 117 0.25 -31.87 -4.46
C ILE A 117 0.91 -30.90 -3.48
N VAL A 118 2.24 -30.89 -3.43
CA VAL A 118 3.00 -29.97 -2.57
C VAL A 118 2.78 -28.52 -3.01
N GLY A 119 2.79 -28.24 -4.30
CA GLY A 119 2.50 -26.93 -4.87
C GLY A 119 1.08 -26.46 -4.51
N LEU A 120 0.08 -27.32 -4.71
CA LEU A 120 -1.31 -27.04 -4.42
C LEU A 120 -1.54 -26.75 -2.92
N ILE A 121 -1.10 -27.66 -2.06
CA ILE A 121 -1.29 -27.51 -0.59
C ILE A 121 -0.47 -26.32 -0.08
N GLY A 122 0.78 -26.18 -0.49
CA GLY A 122 1.65 -25.09 -0.10
C GLY A 122 1.11 -23.72 -0.57
N GLY A 123 0.68 -23.63 -1.82
CA GLY A 123 0.03 -22.44 -2.38
C GLY A 123 -1.25 -22.09 -1.64
N LEU A 124 -2.13 -23.08 -1.40
CA LEU A 124 -3.39 -22.86 -0.68
C LEU A 124 -3.14 -22.38 0.75
N VAL A 125 -2.27 -23.03 1.51
CA VAL A 125 -1.96 -22.65 2.90
C VAL A 125 -1.34 -21.26 2.95
N LEU A 126 -0.33 -20.97 2.11
CA LEU A 126 0.32 -19.65 2.07
C LEU A 126 -0.64 -18.57 1.59
N GLY A 127 -1.51 -18.87 0.62
CA GLY A 127 -2.56 -17.97 0.15
C GLY A 127 -3.54 -17.60 1.26
N LEU A 128 -4.05 -18.61 2.00
CA LEU A 128 -4.91 -18.37 3.15
C LEU A 128 -4.22 -17.55 4.24
N VAL A 129 -3.01 -17.93 4.62
CA VAL A 129 -2.24 -17.18 5.63
C VAL A 129 -2.06 -15.72 5.20
N ASN A 130 -1.77 -15.48 3.94
CA ASN A 130 -1.59 -14.13 3.41
C ASN A 130 -2.91 -13.34 3.37
N ALA A 131 -4.03 -14.01 3.06
CA ALA A 131 -5.37 -13.40 3.02
C ALA A 131 -5.88 -12.98 4.41
N PHE A 132 -5.59 -13.78 5.44
CA PHE A 132 -6.04 -13.48 6.82
C PHE A 132 -5.06 -12.60 7.60
N LYS A 133 -3.85 -12.39 7.11
CA LYS A 133 -2.85 -11.56 7.78
C LYS A 133 -3.11 -10.08 7.56
N LYS A 134 -3.29 -9.31 8.65
CA LYS A 134 -3.51 -7.84 8.59
C LYS A 134 -2.40 -7.09 7.85
N ASN A 135 -1.15 -7.55 7.96
CA ASN A 135 0.01 -6.97 7.29
C ASN A 135 0.66 -8.07 6.43
N PRO A 136 0.36 -8.15 5.13
CA PRO A 136 1.00 -9.12 4.24
C PRO A 136 2.52 -8.85 4.19
N SER A 137 3.32 -9.91 4.34
CA SER A 137 4.77 -9.78 4.25
C SER A 137 5.24 -10.15 2.83
N PRO A 138 6.19 -9.38 2.25
CA PRO A 138 6.72 -9.67 0.92
C PRO A 138 7.27 -11.09 0.78
N ALA A 139 7.88 -11.63 1.84
CA ALA A 139 8.41 -12.98 1.86
C ALA A 139 7.32 -14.06 1.68
N LEU A 140 6.14 -13.87 2.29
CA LEU A 140 5.02 -14.81 2.13
C LEU A 140 4.44 -14.76 0.71
N ILE A 141 4.43 -13.57 0.08
CA ILE A 141 3.96 -13.42 -1.29
C ILE A 141 4.91 -14.12 -2.26
N VAL A 142 6.23 -13.95 -2.08
CA VAL A 142 7.24 -14.62 -2.90
C VAL A 142 7.17 -16.16 -2.70
N ALA A 143 7.05 -16.62 -1.46
CA ALA A 143 6.89 -18.06 -1.19
C ALA A 143 5.63 -18.62 -1.86
N TYR A 144 4.50 -17.94 -1.73
CA TYR A 144 3.27 -18.30 -2.43
C TYR A 144 3.49 -18.40 -3.95
N THR A 145 4.14 -17.40 -4.56
CA THR A 145 4.42 -17.38 -6.01
C THR A 145 5.27 -18.58 -6.45
N ILE A 146 6.20 -19.03 -5.61
CA ILE A 146 7.03 -20.22 -5.92
C ILE A 146 6.17 -21.50 -5.92
N PHE A 147 5.34 -21.70 -4.89
CA PHE A 147 4.46 -22.88 -4.83
C PHE A 147 3.43 -22.87 -5.96
N GLU A 148 2.85 -21.71 -6.27
CA GLU A 148 1.91 -21.53 -7.37
C GLU A 148 2.58 -21.80 -8.72
N GLY A 149 3.78 -21.28 -8.94
CA GLY A 149 4.56 -21.53 -10.15
C GLY A 149 4.89 -23.01 -10.34
N ALA A 150 5.25 -23.73 -9.26
CA ALA A 150 5.50 -25.16 -9.30
C ALA A 150 4.22 -25.96 -9.64
N PHE A 151 3.09 -25.55 -9.07
CA PHE A 151 1.79 -26.17 -9.36
C PHE A 151 1.36 -25.94 -10.80
N VAL A 152 1.41 -24.68 -11.27
CA VAL A 152 1.06 -24.32 -12.65
C VAL A 152 1.97 -25.03 -13.66
N GLY A 153 3.28 -25.07 -13.40
CA GLY A 153 4.24 -25.81 -14.23
C GLY A 153 3.94 -27.31 -14.28
N GLY A 154 3.57 -27.89 -13.13
CA GLY A 154 3.18 -29.30 -13.03
C GLY A 154 1.91 -29.62 -13.80
N ILE A 155 0.86 -28.80 -13.65
CA ILE A 155 -0.38 -28.95 -14.44
C ILE A 155 -0.10 -28.79 -15.94
N SER A 156 0.71 -27.80 -16.31
CA SER A 156 1.06 -27.56 -17.72
C SER A 156 1.76 -28.80 -18.32
N LEU A 157 2.72 -29.37 -17.59
CA LEU A 157 3.39 -30.60 -18.05
C LEU A 157 2.41 -31.78 -18.15
N LEU A 158 1.48 -31.93 -17.21
CA LEU A 158 0.44 -32.94 -17.27
C LEU A 158 -0.47 -32.77 -18.49
N MET A 159 -0.93 -31.54 -18.72
CA MET A 159 -1.79 -31.22 -19.88
C MET A 159 -1.08 -31.48 -21.21
N GLU A 160 0.21 -31.20 -21.30
CA GLU A 160 1.00 -31.50 -22.49
C GLU A 160 1.13 -32.98 -22.76
N THR A 161 1.11 -33.82 -21.71
CA THR A 161 1.11 -35.28 -21.89
C THR A 161 -0.23 -35.84 -22.39
N ILE A 162 -1.34 -35.18 -22.04
CA ILE A 162 -2.70 -35.61 -22.45
C ILE A 162 -3.04 -35.07 -23.83
N ALA A 163 -2.69 -33.79 -24.10
CA ALA A 163 -2.99 -33.09 -25.34
C ALA A 163 -1.75 -32.31 -25.79
N PRO A 164 -0.85 -32.90 -26.57
CA PRO A 164 0.38 -32.26 -27.04
C PRO A 164 0.11 -30.96 -27.78
N GLY A 165 0.83 -29.89 -27.43
CA GLY A 165 0.71 -28.57 -28.01
C GLY A 165 -0.36 -27.66 -27.38
N VAL A 166 -1.18 -28.18 -26.45
CA VAL A 166 -2.26 -27.39 -25.83
C VAL A 166 -1.71 -26.22 -25.01
N VAL A 167 -0.58 -26.41 -24.33
CA VAL A 167 0.03 -25.36 -23.49
C VAL A 167 0.56 -24.21 -24.35
N VAL A 168 1.21 -24.53 -25.46
CA VAL A 168 1.71 -23.52 -26.42
C VAL A 168 0.53 -22.73 -27.00
N GLN A 169 -0.55 -23.41 -27.37
CA GLN A 169 -1.76 -22.77 -27.88
C GLN A 169 -2.40 -21.83 -26.83
N ALA A 170 -2.48 -22.27 -25.58
CA ALA A 170 -3.01 -21.45 -24.48
C ALA A 170 -2.16 -20.20 -24.24
N VAL A 171 -0.84 -20.32 -24.23
CA VAL A 171 0.08 -19.19 -24.06
C VAL A 171 -0.04 -18.21 -25.21
N LEU A 172 -0.03 -18.69 -26.46
CA LEU A 172 -0.19 -17.83 -27.64
C LEU A 172 -1.56 -17.14 -27.65
N GLY A 173 -2.63 -17.84 -27.29
CA GLY A 173 -3.96 -17.27 -27.16
C GLY A 173 -4.02 -16.16 -26.11
N THR A 174 -3.38 -16.38 -24.96
CA THR A 174 -3.31 -15.37 -23.90
C THR A 174 -2.54 -14.12 -24.37
N ILE A 175 -1.38 -14.30 -24.99
CA ILE A 175 -0.58 -13.17 -25.52
C ILE A 175 -1.37 -12.42 -26.59
N ALA A 176 -2.01 -13.12 -27.52
CA ALA A 176 -2.82 -12.50 -28.57
C ALA A 176 -3.98 -11.66 -28.00
N THR A 177 -4.69 -12.21 -27.00
CA THR A 177 -5.77 -11.51 -26.31
C THR A 177 -5.26 -10.28 -25.57
N PHE A 178 -4.14 -10.39 -24.89
CA PHE A 178 -3.52 -9.27 -24.17
C PHE A 178 -3.08 -8.17 -25.12
N THR A 179 -2.47 -8.54 -26.25
CA THR A 179 -2.03 -7.57 -27.27
C THR A 179 -3.23 -6.88 -27.94
N ALA A 180 -4.33 -7.60 -28.13
CA ALA A 180 -5.55 -7.02 -28.72
C ALA A 180 -6.30 -6.09 -27.74
N ALA A 181 -6.11 -6.26 -26.42
CA ALA A 181 -6.76 -5.46 -25.37
C ALA A 181 -5.99 -4.19 -25.00
N LEU A 182 -4.71 -4.08 -25.37
CA LEU A 182 -3.84 -2.90 -25.16
C LEU A 182 -4.00 -1.87 -26.25
#